data_7def078acbf6e8fd0c07da3b0a4d1dbd
#
_entry.id   7def078acbf6e8fd0c07da3b0a4d1dbd
#
_cell.length_a   1.000
_cell.length_b   1.000
_cell.length_c   1.000
_cell.angle_alpha   90.00
_cell.angle_beta   90.00
_cell.angle_gamma   90.00
#
_symmetry.space_group_name_H-M   'P 1'
#
loop_
_entity.id
_entity.type
_entity.pdbx_description
1 polymer ?
#
loop_
_entity_poly.entity_id
_entity_poly.type
_entity_poly.pdbx_seq_one_letter_code
_entity_poly.pdbx_strand_id
1 'polypeptide(L)'
;MSAFDHLGDMGPIDIWDGVRARTVDGEGCSFGVVELDPNSVVPEHRHPNEQLGMVVSGTVSFRVGDEVRELGPGGIWRIPPDVPHEVHTGPDGAVVFDVFSPPREDWAALERAEPLTPRWPS
;
A
#
# COMPACT_ATOMS: atom_id res chain seq x y z
N MET A 1 -4.01 26.06 1.68
CA MET A 1 -4.05 24.59 1.65
C MET A 1 -5.34 24.09 2.30
N SER A 2 -6.04 23.21 1.62
CA SER A 2 -7.24 22.59 2.19
C SER A 2 -6.87 21.44 3.13
N ALA A 3 -7.70 21.22 4.14
CA ALA A 3 -7.58 20.05 5.00
C ALA A 3 -8.19 18.78 4.38
N PHE A 4 -8.81 18.89 3.19
CA PHE A 4 -9.57 17.81 2.58
C PHE A 4 -9.07 17.48 1.17
N ASP A 5 -9.12 16.22 0.83
CA ASP A 5 -8.85 15.70 -0.51
C ASP A 5 -9.86 14.60 -0.85
N HIS A 6 -9.88 14.20 -2.10
CA HIS A 6 -10.63 13.02 -2.54
C HIS A 6 -9.71 12.11 -3.32
N LEU A 7 -9.81 10.82 -3.06
CA LEU A 7 -8.92 9.82 -3.65
C LEU A 7 -8.94 9.86 -5.19
N GLY A 8 -10.11 10.09 -5.77
CA GLY A 8 -10.29 10.17 -7.23
C GLY A 8 -9.61 11.37 -7.89
N ASP A 9 -9.24 12.38 -7.12
CA ASP A 9 -8.55 13.57 -7.62
C ASP A 9 -7.03 13.46 -7.50
N MET A 10 -6.53 12.35 -6.95
CA MET A 10 -5.11 12.15 -6.69
C MET A 10 -4.48 11.27 -7.77
N GLY A 11 -3.34 11.70 -8.29
CA GLY A 11 -2.54 10.88 -9.18
C GLY A 11 -1.82 9.79 -8.40
N PRO A 12 -1.83 8.55 -8.89
CA PRO A 12 -1.07 7.48 -8.25
C PRO A 12 0.43 7.61 -8.50
N ILE A 13 1.21 6.98 -7.65
CA ILE A 13 2.64 6.76 -7.87
C ILE A 13 2.87 5.29 -8.20
N ASP A 14 3.76 5.01 -9.15
CA ASP A 14 4.16 3.64 -9.48
C ASP A 14 5.31 3.26 -8.55
N ILE A 15 5.13 2.19 -7.77
CA ILE A 15 6.11 1.74 -6.78
C ILE A 15 6.91 0.56 -7.33
N TRP A 16 6.22 -0.46 -7.82
CA TRP A 16 6.77 -1.60 -8.54
C TRP A 16 5.87 -1.89 -9.73
N ASP A 17 6.32 -2.78 -10.60
CA ASP A 17 5.47 -3.23 -11.70
C ASP A 17 4.18 -3.85 -11.16
N GLY A 18 3.04 -3.32 -11.60
CA GLY A 18 1.73 -3.77 -11.14
C GLY A 18 1.32 -3.27 -9.76
N VAL A 19 2.08 -2.37 -9.14
CA VAL A 19 1.79 -1.84 -7.81
C VAL A 19 1.83 -0.31 -7.85
N ARG A 20 0.70 0.30 -7.56
CA ARG A 20 0.59 1.77 -7.51
C ARG A 20 -0.14 2.21 -6.26
N ALA A 21 0.18 3.38 -5.77
CA ALA A 21 -0.40 3.92 -4.54
C ALA A 21 -0.81 5.37 -4.69
N ARG A 22 -1.87 5.73 -4.00
CA ARG A 22 -2.23 7.11 -3.72
C ARG A 22 -1.93 7.38 -2.27
N THR A 23 -1.11 8.38 -2.00
CA THR A 23 -0.53 8.61 -0.67
C THR A 23 -0.86 9.98 -0.13
N VAL A 24 -1.05 10.03 1.18
CA VAL A 24 -1.24 11.27 1.93
C VAL A 24 -0.21 11.31 3.05
N ASP A 25 0.56 12.40 3.11
CA ASP A 25 1.62 12.57 4.10
C ASP A 25 1.20 13.58 5.17
N GLY A 26 1.23 13.13 6.43
CA GLY A 26 1.10 13.99 7.59
C GLY A 26 2.48 14.29 8.17
N GLU A 27 2.52 14.92 9.34
CA GLU A 27 3.78 15.19 10.03
C GLU A 27 4.35 13.93 10.72
N GLY A 28 3.49 13.15 11.36
CA GLY A 28 3.91 11.98 12.13
C GLY A 28 3.68 10.65 11.43
N CYS A 29 2.90 10.63 10.37
CA CYS A 29 2.59 9.41 9.63
C CYS A 29 2.16 9.73 8.20
N SER A 30 2.16 8.71 7.37
CA SER A 30 1.53 8.77 6.05
C SER A 30 0.63 7.56 5.86
N PHE A 31 -0.31 7.65 4.93
CA PHE A 31 -1.04 6.46 4.52
C PHE A 31 -1.06 6.33 3.00
N GLY A 32 -1.26 5.12 2.54
CA GLY A 32 -1.43 4.84 1.13
C GLY A 32 -2.61 3.92 0.90
N VAL A 33 -3.35 4.19 -0.16
CA VAL A 33 -4.29 3.24 -0.74
C VAL A 33 -3.57 2.63 -1.93
N VAL A 34 -3.25 1.34 -1.83
CA VAL A 34 -2.37 0.65 -2.77
C VAL A 34 -3.20 -0.31 -3.62
N GLU A 35 -3.08 -0.17 -4.92
CA GLU A 35 -3.69 -1.06 -5.90
C GLU A 35 -2.63 -2.03 -6.41
N LEU A 36 -2.93 -3.32 -6.30
CA LEU A 36 -2.06 -4.38 -6.79
C LEU A 36 -2.76 -5.11 -7.92
N ASP A 37 -2.12 -5.17 -9.08
CA ASP A 37 -2.66 -5.87 -10.24
C ASP A 37 -2.75 -7.38 -9.97
N PRO A 38 -3.58 -8.10 -10.75
CA PRO A 38 -3.60 -9.56 -10.68
C PRO A 38 -2.20 -10.17 -10.86
N ASN A 39 -1.88 -11.16 -10.05
CA ASN A 39 -0.63 -11.91 -10.12
C ASN A 39 0.62 -11.04 -10.02
N SER A 40 0.54 -9.95 -9.24
CA SER A 40 1.68 -9.06 -9.00
C SER A 40 2.44 -9.45 -7.74
N VAL A 41 3.65 -8.95 -7.63
CA VAL A 41 4.54 -9.23 -6.51
C VAL A 41 5.09 -7.91 -5.98
N VAL A 42 4.94 -7.71 -4.67
CA VAL A 42 5.73 -6.72 -3.93
C VAL A 42 6.94 -7.50 -3.42
N PRO A 43 8.13 -7.27 -3.99
CA PRO A 43 9.30 -8.07 -3.60
C PRO A 43 9.70 -7.84 -2.16
N GLU A 44 10.40 -8.81 -1.59
CA GLU A 44 10.88 -8.70 -0.22
C GLU A 44 11.66 -7.39 -0.04
N HIS A 45 11.25 -6.63 0.96
CA HIS A 45 11.90 -5.37 1.31
C HIS A 45 11.68 -5.09 2.78
N ARG A 46 12.39 -4.11 3.30
CA ARG A 46 12.20 -3.57 4.65
C ARG A 46 12.47 -2.07 4.62
N HIS A 47 11.95 -1.39 5.62
CA HIS A 47 12.10 0.05 5.75
C HIS A 47 12.05 0.43 7.25
N PRO A 48 12.57 1.61 7.63
CA PRO A 48 12.58 2.02 9.03
C PRO A 48 11.20 2.38 9.58
N ASN A 49 10.21 2.55 8.72
CA ASN A 49 8.85 2.88 9.15
C ASN A 49 8.15 1.68 9.75
N GLU A 50 7.40 1.90 10.83
CA GLU A 50 6.36 0.95 11.25
C GLU A 50 5.24 0.97 10.20
N GLN A 51 4.66 -0.18 9.91
CA GLN A 51 3.58 -0.28 8.93
C GLN A 51 2.42 -1.07 9.51
N LEU A 52 1.22 -0.47 9.42
CA LEU A 52 -0.05 -1.14 9.77
C LEU A 52 -0.92 -1.12 8.54
N GLY A 53 -1.62 -2.22 8.28
CA GLY A 53 -2.44 -2.25 7.08
C GLY A 53 -3.57 -3.25 7.11
N MET A 54 -4.39 -3.20 6.06
CA MET A 54 -5.57 -4.03 5.93
C MET A 54 -5.91 -4.24 4.46
N VAL A 55 -6.39 -5.42 4.14
CA VAL A 55 -6.98 -5.69 2.82
C VAL A 55 -8.35 -5.04 2.76
N VAL A 56 -8.59 -4.25 1.72
CA VAL A 56 -9.88 -3.61 1.42
C VAL A 56 -10.68 -4.48 0.44
N SER A 57 -10.03 -4.95 -0.61
CA SER A 57 -10.66 -5.86 -1.59
C SER A 57 -9.60 -6.80 -2.18
N GLY A 58 -10.07 -7.95 -2.68
CA GLY A 58 -9.18 -8.96 -3.24
C GLY A 58 -8.51 -9.81 -2.16
N THR A 59 -7.46 -10.52 -2.55
CA THR A 59 -6.73 -11.44 -1.66
C THR A 59 -5.23 -11.28 -1.87
N VAL A 60 -4.48 -11.46 -0.80
CA VAL A 60 -3.02 -11.43 -0.82
C VAL A 60 -2.46 -12.62 -0.04
N SER A 61 -1.30 -13.10 -0.48
CA SER A 61 -0.45 -13.97 0.34
C SER A 61 0.65 -13.05 0.90
N PHE A 62 0.67 -12.89 2.20
CA PHE A 62 1.52 -11.91 2.86
C PHE A 62 2.50 -12.60 3.80
N ARG A 63 3.79 -12.29 3.65
CA ARG A 63 4.83 -12.77 4.55
C ARG A 63 5.43 -11.59 5.32
N VAL A 64 5.47 -11.72 6.64
CA VAL A 64 6.13 -10.76 7.54
C VAL A 64 7.12 -11.56 8.38
N GLY A 65 8.40 -11.30 8.19
CA GLY A 65 9.44 -12.16 8.79
C GLY A 65 9.27 -13.59 8.27
N ASP A 66 9.06 -14.53 9.20
CA ASP A 66 8.85 -15.94 8.87
C ASP A 66 7.37 -16.35 8.83
N GLU A 67 6.48 -15.44 9.14
CA GLU A 67 5.04 -15.72 9.20
C GLU A 67 4.36 -15.44 7.88
N VAL A 68 3.61 -16.41 7.35
CA VAL A 68 2.89 -16.29 6.08
C VAL A 68 1.41 -16.50 6.33
N ARG A 69 0.58 -15.65 5.72
CA ARG A 69 -0.89 -15.77 5.77
C ARG A 69 -1.52 -15.42 4.44
N GLU A 70 -2.58 -16.16 4.10
CA GLU A 70 -3.52 -15.75 3.06
C GLU A 70 -4.54 -14.83 3.69
N LEU A 71 -4.74 -13.63 3.12
CA LEU A 71 -5.65 -12.62 3.67
C LEU A 71 -6.63 -12.15 2.61
N GLY A 72 -7.91 -12.14 2.98
CA GLY A 72 -8.98 -11.49 2.21
C GLY A 72 -9.40 -10.19 2.90
N PRO A 73 -10.51 -9.55 2.44
CA PRO A 73 -10.98 -8.29 3.00
C PRO A 73 -11.14 -8.35 4.52
N GLY A 74 -10.60 -7.35 5.21
CA GLY A 74 -10.54 -7.29 6.67
C GLY A 74 -9.32 -7.95 7.29
N GLY A 75 -8.48 -8.64 6.50
CA GLY A 75 -7.20 -9.16 6.97
C GLY A 75 -6.25 -8.01 7.31
N ILE A 76 -5.54 -8.13 8.43
CA ILE A 76 -4.74 -7.04 9.00
C ILE A 76 -3.31 -7.51 9.21
N TRP A 77 -2.35 -6.60 9.02
CA TRP A 77 -0.95 -6.82 9.36
C TRP A 77 -0.38 -5.71 10.22
N ARG A 78 0.64 -6.08 11.00
CA ARG A 78 1.49 -5.18 11.76
C ARG A 78 2.93 -5.52 11.43
N ILE A 79 3.65 -4.55 10.90
CA ILE A 79 5.05 -4.76 10.49
C ILE A 79 5.90 -3.80 11.31
N PRO A 80 6.69 -4.32 12.29
CA PRO A 80 7.64 -3.48 13.02
C PRO A 80 8.71 -2.90 12.10
N PRO A 81 9.39 -1.83 12.52
CA PRO A 81 10.47 -1.26 11.73
C PRO A 81 11.51 -2.32 11.33
N ASP A 82 11.96 -2.25 10.09
CA ASP A 82 13.04 -3.07 9.53
C ASP A 82 12.78 -4.58 9.47
N VAL A 83 11.53 -5.03 9.63
CA VAL A 83 11.19 -6.44 9.46
C VAL A 83 10.91 -6.70 7.97
N PRO A 84 11.63 -7.67 7.35
CA PRO A 84 11.41 -8.01 5.94
C PRO A 84 9.99 -8.51 5.68
N HIS A 85 9.40 -8.07 4.57
CA HIS A 85 8.06 -8.50 4.19
C HIS A 85 7.91 -8.55 2.67
N GLU A 86 6.94 -9.35 2.22
CA GLU A 86 6.72 -9.63 0.81
C GLU A 86 5.23 -9.94 0.60
N VAL A 87 4.69 -9.53 -0.55
CA VAL A 87 3.27 -9.72 -0.86
C VAL A 87 3.12 -10.28 -2.27
N HIS A 88 2.23 -11.27 -2.41
CA HIS A 88 1.81 -11.80 -3.70
C HIS A 88 0.29 -11.68 -3.82
N THR A 89 -0.20 -11.22 -4.97
CA THR A 89 -1.64 -11.21 -5.24
C THR A 89 -2.07 -12.45 -6.01
N GLY A 90 -3.34 -12.79 -5.88
CA GLY A 90 -3.98 -13.81 -6.69
C GLY A 90 -4.53 -13.24 -8.01
N PRO A 91 -5.39 -14.01 -8.70
CA PRO A 91 -5.88 -13.64 -10.05
C PRO A 91 -6.79 -12.42 -10.09
N ASP A 92 -7.32 -11.98 -8.94
CA ASP A 92 -8.21 -10.82 -8.88
C ASP A 92 -7.49 -9.52 -8.47
N GLY A 93 -6.21 -9.60 -8.16
CA GLY A 93 -5.48 -8.47 -7.59
C GLY A 93 -5.97 -8.13 -6.19
N ALA A 94 -5.65 -6.93 -5.71
CA ALA A 94 -6.08 -6.47 -4.40
C ALA A 94 -6.01 -4.96 -4.28
N VAL A 95 -6.78 -4.42 -3.34
CA VAL A 95 -6.63 -3.06 -2.85
C VAL A 95 -6.35 -3.15 -1.36
N VAL A 96 -5.30 -2.48 -0.91
CA VAL A 96 -4.91 -2.49 0.50
C VAL A 96 -4.75 -1.06 1.01
N PHE A 97 -4.92 -0.90 2.31
CA PHE A 97 -4.73 0.36 3.00
C PHE A 97 -3.55 0.19 3.96
N ASP A 98 -2.55 1.05 3.84
CA ASP A 98 -1.36 1.01 4.68
C ASP A 98 -1.10 2.35 5.36
N VAL A 99 -0.69 2.30 6.63
CA VAL A 99 -0.26 3.47 7.40
C VAL A 99 1.21 3.25 7.78
N PHE A 100 2.00 4.30 7.61
CA PHE A 100 3.44 4.29 7.91
C PHE A 100 3.78 5.38 8.91
N SER A 101 4.61 5.07 9.90
CA SER A 101 5.12 6.05 10.86
C SER A 101 6.63 5.81 11.09
N PRO A 102 7.47 6.82 10.88
CA PRO A 102 7.21 8.14 10.30
C PRO A 102 6.77 8.07 8.83
N PRO A 103 6.44 9.19 8.20
CA PRO A 103 6.03 9.20 6.78
C PRO A 103 7.06 8.57 5.85
N ARG A 104 6.59 7.93 4.78
CA ARG A 104 7.44 7.30 3.77
C ARG A 104 8.09 8.34 2.88
N GLU A 105 9.33 8.71 3.17
CA GLU A 105 10.08 9.70 2.38
C GLU A 105 10.46 9.18 0.99
N ASP A 106 10.73 7.90 0.86
CA ASP A 106 11.04 7.27 -0.42
C ASP A 106 9.87 7.34 -1.39
N TRP A 107 8.63 7.16 -0.90
CA TRP A 107 7.44 7.29 -1.74
C TRP A 107 7.11 8.75 -2.05
N ALA A 108 7.35 9.65 -1.10
CA ALA A 108 7.11 11.08 -1.30
C ALA A 108 8.00 11.67 -2.41
N ALA A 109 9.14 11.05 -2.69
CA ALA A 109 10.05 11.48 -3.74
C ALA A 109 9.63 10.98 -5.14
N LEU A 110 8.67 10.06 -5.23
CA LEU A 110 8.22 9.52 -6.52
C LEU A 110 7.26 10.48 -7.20
N GLU A 111 7.33 10.51 -8.54
CA GLU A 111 6.47 11.38 -9.34
C GLU A 111 5.05 10.82 -9.38
N ARG A 112 4.07 11.72 -9.17
CA ARG A 112 2.66 11.37 -9.29
C ARG A 112 2.22 11.44 -10.75
N ALA A 113 1.48 10.43 -11.19
CA ALA A 113 0.84 10.43 -12.50
C ALA A 113 -0.39 11.35 -12.49
N GLU A 114 -1.02 11.50 -13.65
CA GLU A 114 -2.31 12.18 -13.75
C GLU A 114 -3.36 11.42 -12.94
N PRO A 115 -4.38 12.13 -12.41
CA PRO A 115 -5.46 11.46 -11.69
C PRO A 115 -6.14 10.39 -12.53
N LEU A 116 -6.40 9.26 -11.90
CA LEU A 116 -7.10 8.11 -12.47
C LEU A 116 -8.20 7.69 -11.53
N THR A 117 -9.28 7.11 -12.09
CA THR A 117 -10.32 6.53 -11.26
C THR A 117 -9.76 5.40 -10.41
N PRO A 118 -9.86 5.48 -9.08
CA PRO A 118 -9.36 4.42 -8.22
C PRO A 118 -10.26 3.19 -8.27
N ARG A 119 -9.69 2.02 -7.94
CA ARG A 119 -10.46 0.78 -7.85
C ARG A 119 -11.38 0.76 -6.64
N TRP A 120 -11.03 1.52 -5.63
CA TRP A 120 -11.81 1.64 -4.40
C TRP A 120 -11.93 3.12 -4.02
N PRO A 121 -13.10 3.57 -3.55
CA PRO A 121 -14.38 2.86 -3.55
C PRO A 121 -14.94 2.69 -4.96
N SER A 122 -15.56 1.56 -5.21
CA SER A 122 -16.11 1.24 -6.54
C SER A 122 -17.61 1.48 -6.61
#